data_45dd2b6075266a86770acc8997546a83
#
_entry.id   45dd2b6075266a86770acc8997546a83
#
_cell.length_a   1.000
_cell.length_b   1.000
_cell.length_c   1.000
_cell.angle_alpha   90.00
_cell.angle_beta   90.00
_cell.angle_gamma   90.00
#
_symmetry.space_group_name_H-M   'P 1'
#
loop_
_entity.id
_entity.type
_entity.pdbx_description
1 polymer ?
#
loop_
_entity_poly.entity_id
_entity_poly.type
_entity_poly.pdbx_seq_one_letter_code
_entity_poly.pdbx_strand_id
1 'polypeptide(L)'
;KHPLNAQSPYAASKVAADQLALSYYKSFALPVTIIRPFNTYGPRQSQRAAIPTIIAQILNGQKKIKLGNLDSSRDFTLAQDTVSGFLKTINNKKCVGQVINLGTGSHFTIKETVEMIAKIIGTHITVELDKKRIRPKKSEVDRLLSKNTKAKKILKWKPKFVKKAGFYKGLEKTIEWFKNPKNLKHYKNNKYNV
;
A
#
# COMPACT_ATOMS: atom_id res chain seq x y z
N LYS A 1 4.77 -8.88 -19.59
CA LYS A 1 4.77 -7.54 -18.95
C LYS A 1 3.33 -7.04 -18.89
N HIS A 2 2.90 -6.51 -17.76
CA HIS A 2 1.60 -5.85 -17.66
C HIS A 2 1.63 -4.57 -18.51
N PRO A 3 0.67 -4.34 -19.40
CA PRO A 3 0.61 -3.12 -20.22
C PRO A 3 0.42 -1.89 -19.33
N LEU A 4 0.92 -0.73 -19.78
CA LEU A 4 0.69 0.56 -19.15
C LEU A 4 -0.69 1.10 -19.58
N ASN A 5 -1.75 0.49 -19.05
CA ASN A 5 -3.13 0.90 -19.31
C ASN A 5 -3.69 1.60 -18.08
N ALA A 6 -3.77 2.93 -18.13
CA ALA A 6 -4.21 3.75 -17.01
C ALA A 6 -5.74 3.72 -16.88
N GLN A 7 -6.26 3.19 -15.79
CA GLN A 7 -7.70 3.09 -15.50
C GLN A 7 -8.26 4.26 -14.67
N SER A 8 -7.43 5.26 -14.38
CA SER A 8 -7.83 6.47 -13.65
C SER A 8 -6.90 7.64 -13.97
N PRO A 9 -7.33 8.91 -13.77
CA PRO A 9 -6.45 10.08 -13.91
C PRO A 9 -5.19 9.97 -13.05
N TYR A 10 -5.31 9.44 -11.83
CA TYR A 10 -4.15 9.16 -10.97
C TYR A 10 -3.18 8.17 -11.63
N ALA A 11 -3.68 7.04 -12.16
CA ALA A 11 -2.83 6.07 -12.84
C ALA A 11 -2.16 6.68 -14.08
N ALA A 12 -2.89 7.47 -14.85
CA ALA A 12 -2.37 8.19 -16.02
C ALA A 12 -1.23 9.14 -15.63
N SER A 13 -1.40 9.93 -14.57
CA SER A 13 -0.35 10.85 -14.09
C SER A 13 0.92 10.11 -13.65
N LYS A 14 0.79 8.92 -13.02
CA LYS A 14 1.94 8.10 -12.62
C LYS A 14 2.65 7.47 -13.82
N VAL A 15 1.89 7.01 -14.81
CA VAL A 15 2.47 6.50 -16.07
C VAL A 15 3.23 7.62 -16.79
N ALA A 16 2.64 8.82 -16.89
CA ALA A 16 3.28 9.97 -17.51
C ALA A 16 4.58 10.37 -16.79
N ALA A 17 4.57 10.42 -15.45
CA ALA A 17 5.75 10.71 -14.65
C ALA A 17 6.88 9.69 -14.88
N ASP A 18 6.56 8.40 -14.94
CA ASP A 18 7.54 7.35 -15.23
C ASP A 18 8.15 7.53 -16.64
N GLN A 19 7.31 7.82 -17.66
CA GLN A 19 7.79 8.03 -19.02
C GLN A 19 8.64 9.30 -19.14
N LEU A 20 8.23 10.39 -18.49
CA LEU A 20 9.00 11.63 -18.45
C LEU A 20 10.38 11.38 -17.83
N ALA A 21 10.46 10.74 -16.68
CA ALA A 21 11.72 10.42 -16.02
C ALA A 21 12.64 9.55 -16.90
N LEU A 22 12.09 8.54 -17.56
CA LEU A 22 12.85 7.69 -18.50
C LEU A 22 13.31 8.44 -19.74
N SER A 23 12.55 9.42 -20.24
CA SER A 23 12.98 10.23 -21.38
C SER A 23 14.19 11.08 -21.05
N TYR A 24 14.25 11.67 -19.87
CA TYR A 24 15.44 12.42 -19.40
C TYR A 24 16.67 11.52 -19.28
N TYR A 25 16.50 10.29 -18.79
CA TYR A 25 17.59 9.31 -18.79
C TYR A 25 18.10 9.02 -20.20
N LYS A 26 17.18 8.81 -21.16
CA LYS A 26 17.54 8.46 -22.54
C LYS A 26 18.14 9.64 -23.31
N SER A 27 17.59 10.85 -23.16
CA SER A 27 17.98 12.01 -23.95
C SER A 27 19.16 12.77 -23.37
N PHE A 28 19.33 12.76 -22.06
CA PHE A 28 20.32 13.59 -21.37
C PHE A 28 21.25 12.78 -20.46
N ALA A 29 21.18 11.44 -20.49
CA ALA A 29 21.96 10.55 -19.61
C ALA A 29 21.77 10.85 -18.11
N LEU A 30 20.66 11.50 -17.71
CA LEU A 30 20.38 11.78 -16.30
C LEU A 30 20.25 10.44 -15.54
N PRO A 31 20.99 10.22 -14.42
CA PRO A 31 21.00 8.94 -13.72
C PRO A 31 19.70 8.70 -12.91
N VAL A 32 18.62 8.36 -13.60
CA VAL A 32 17.28 8.15 -13.03
C VAL A 32 17.07 6.70 -12.67
N THR A 33 16.46 6.47 -11.51
CA THR A 33 15.89 5.18 -11.10
C THR A 33 14.43 5.37 -10.74
N ILE A 34 13.54 4.58 -11.35
CA ILE A 34 12.11 4.60 -11.03
C ILE A 34 11.78 3.49 -10.05
N ILE A 35 11.28 3.87 -8.89
CA ILE A 35 10.77 2.94 -7.89
C ILE A 35 9.25 3.00 -7.89
N ARG A 36 8.61 1.84 -8.01
CA ARG A 36 7.16 1.67 -7.87
C ARG A 36 6.84 0.93 -6.59
N PRO A 37 6.63 1.64 -5.46
CA PRO A 37 6.19 1.00 -4.22
C PRO A 37 4.76 0.49 -4.39
N PHE A 38 4.51 -0.73 -3.91
CA PHE A 38 3.17 -1.27 -3.82
C PHE A 38 2.49 -0.76 -2.54
N ASN A 39 1.23 -1.13 -2.30
CA ASN A 39 0.40 -0.54 -1.24
C ASN A 39 1.16 -0.46 0.10
N THR A 40 1.90 0.61 0.27
CA THR A 40 2.66 0.86 1.50
C THR A 40 1.70 1.18 2.63
N TYR A 41 1.87 0.51 3.79
CA TYR A 41 1.08 0.74 4.99
C TYR A 41 1.99 0.90 6.22
N GLY A 42 1.44 1.44 7.29
CA GLY A 42 2.18 1.62 8.54
C GLY A 42 1.76 2.87 9.31
N PRO A 43 2.50 3.21 10.37
CA PRO A 43 2.32 4.46 11.10
C PRO A 43 2.24 5.68 10.19
N ARG A 44 1.39 6.64 10.54
CA ARG A 44 1.17 7.92 9.82
C ARG A 44 0.56 7.80 8.41
N GLN A 45 0.13 6.61 8.00
CA GLN A 45 -0.54 6.47 6.70
C GLN A 45 -1.84 7.29 6.68
N SER A 46 -2.10 7.94 5.54
CA SER A 46 -3.33 8.73 5.33
C SER A 46 -4.59 7.88 5.49
N GLN A 47 -5.61 8.44 6.10
CA GLN A 47 -6.95 7.82 6.27
C GLN A 47 -7.69 7.57 4.94
N ARG A 48 -7.16 8.03 3.80
CA ARG A 48 -7.66 7.62 2.47
C ARG A 48 -7.41 6.14 2.16
N ALA A 49 -6.49 5.50 2.87
CA ALA A 49 -6.16 4.09 2.68
C ALA A 49 -7.01 3.19 3.60
N ALA A 50 -7.24 1.94 3.18
CA ALA A 50 -8.11 1.00 3.89
C ALA A 50 -7.62 0.67 5.31
N ILE A 51 -6.33 0.34 5.50
CA ILE A 51 -5.80 -0.08 6.80
C ILE A 51 -6.00 0.99 7.88
N PRO A 52 -5.57 2.25 7.73
CA PRO A 52 -5.83 3.27 8.75
C PRO A 52 -7.32 3.57 8.96
N THR A 53 -8.13 3.48 7.90
CA THR A 53 -9.59 3.63 8.02
C THR A 53 -10.21 2.53 8.89
N ILE A 54 -9.80 1.29 8.71
CA ILE A 54 -10.28 0.15 9.50
C ILE A 54 -9.85 0.32 10.97
N ILE A 55 -8.56 0.55 11.20
CA ILE A 55 -7.99 0.69 12.55
C ILE A 55 -8.66 1.85 13.30
N ALA A 56 -8.79 3.02 12.65
CA ALA A 56 -9.37 4.19 13.28
C ALA A 56 -10.83 3.97 13.67
N GLN A 57 -11.64 3.36 12.80
CA GLN A 57 -13.04 3.07 13.11
C GLN A 57 -13.16 2.12 14.32
N ILE A 58 -12.35 1.05 14.36
CA ILE A 58 -12.40 0.07 15.44
C ILE A 58 -11.90 0.66 16.75
N LEU A 59 -10.77 1.36 16.77
CA LEU A 59 -10.21 1.97 17.99
C LEU A 59 -11.06 3.11 18.57
N ASN A 60 -11.90 3.72 17.71
CA ASN A 60 -12.92 4.68 18.18
C ASN A 60 -14.25 4.01 18.61
N GLY A 61 -14.23 2.71 18.86
CA GLY A 61 -15.34 1.96 19.45
C GLY A 61 -16.43 1.51 18.49
N GLN A 62 -16.25 1.69 17.16
CA GLN A 62 -17.27 1.26 16.21
C GLN A 62 -17.29 -0.27 16.09
N LYS A 63 -18.45 -0.86 16.38
CA LYS A 63 -18.71 -2.31 16.16
C LYS A 63 -19.15 -2.62 14.73
N LYS A 64 -19.69 -1.62 14.04
CA LYS A 64 -20.10 -1.68 12.63
C LYS A 64 -19.29 -0.65 11.83
N ILE A 65 -18.35 -1.13 11.00
CA ILE A 65 -17.45 -0.28 10.23
C ILE A 65 -17.89 -0.17 8.77
N LYS A 66 -17.66 1.00 8.15
CA LYS A 66 -18.06 1.28 6.77
C LYS A 66 -16.88 1.13 5.83
N LEU A 67 -17.00 0.23 4.84
CA LEU A 67 -15.97 -0.02 3.85
C LEU A 67 -16.57 -0.13 2.44
N GLY A 68 -15.71 -0.04 1.43
CA GLY A 68 -16.05 -0.33 0.03
C GLY A 68 -15.91 -1.81 -0.31
N ASN A 69 -15.34 -2.12 -1.48
CA ASN A 69 -15.16 -3.49 -1.96
C ASN A 69 -14.22 -4.29 -1.05
N LEU A 70 -14.74 -5.42 -0.50
CA LEU A 70 -14.01 -6.29 0.41
C LEU A 70 -13.18 -7.36 -0.31
N ASP A 71 -13.53 -7.70 -1.55
CA ASP A 71 -12.92 -8.80 -2.31
C ASP A 71 -11.64 -8.38 -3.04
N SER A 72 -11.47 -7.07 -3.23
CA SER A 72 -10.25 -6.55 -3.85
C SER A 72 -9.02 -6.89 -3.00
N SER A 73 -7.95 -7.37 -3.66
CA SER A 73 -6.71 -7.80 -2.99
C SER A 73 -5.52 -6.91 -3.35
N ARG A 74 -4.64 -6.70 -2.37
CA ARG A 74 -3.48 -5.80 -2.49
C ARG A 74 -2.22 -6.45 -1.93
N ASP A 75 -1.10 -6.16 -2.56
CA ASP A 75 0.23 -6.45 -2.02
C ASP A 75 0.59 -5.31 -1.03
N PHE A 76 0.39 -5.60 0.24
CA PHE A 76 0.67 -4.66 1.32
C PHE A 76 2.13 -4.77 1.76
N THR A 77 2.85 -3.66 1.73
CA THR A 77 4.26 -3.57 2.12
C THR A 77 4.41 -2.61 3.29
N LEU A 78 4.98 -3.07 4.41
CA LEU A 78 5.21 -2.20 5.56
C LEU A 78 6.18 -1.06 5.19
N ALA A 79 5.91 0.15 5.66
CA ALA A 79 6.70 1.34 5.35
C ALA A 79 8.20 1.14 5.60
N GLN A 80 8.59 0.42 6.66
CA GLN A 80 9.99 0.08 6.94
C GLN A 80 10.64 -0.72 5.80
N ASP A 81 9.92 -1.69 5.22
CA ASP A 81 10.41 -2.46 4.08
C ASP A 81 10.52 -1.58 2.83
N THR A 82 9.50 -0.74 2.57
CA THR A 82 9.53 0.21 1.46
C THR A 82 10.74 1.13 1.56
N VAL A 83 10.95 1.77 2.72
CA VAL A 83 12.11 2.64 2.98
C VAL A 83 13.43 1.90 2.77
N SER A 84 13.54 0.67 3.28
CA SER A 84 14.75 -0.14 3.09
C SER A 84 15.05 -0.40 1.61
N GLY A 85 14.00 -0.52 0.78
CA GLY A 85 14.15 -0.66 -0.68
C GLY A 85 14.66 0.63 -1.34
N PHE A 86 14.14 1.78 -0.95
CA PHE A 86 14.63 3.08 -1.43
C PHE A 86 16.09 3.30 -1.06
N LEU A 87 16.48 3.05 0.18
CA LEU A 87 17.86 3.20 0.63
C LEU A 87 18.86 2.34 -0.17
N LYS A 88 18.43 1.16 -0.64
CA LYS A 88 19.27 0.29 -1.47
C LYS A 88 19.46 0.78 -2.92
N THR A 89 18.75 1.82 -3.35
CA THR A 89 18.99 2.44 -4.65
C THR A 89 20.07 3.52 -4.59
N ILE A 90 20.32 4.09 -3.40
CA ILE A 90 21.32 5.13 -3.22
C ILE A 90 22.71 4.54 -3.56
N ASN A 91 23.46 5.25 -4.40
CA ASN A 91 24.79 4.84 -4.87
C ASN A 91 24.86 3.49 -5.61
N ASN A 92 23.71 2.96 -6.06
CA ASN A 92 23.68 1.72 -6.81
C ASN A 92 23.56 1.97 -8.32
N LYS A 93 24.67 2.06 -9.01
CA LYS A 93 24.75 2.31 -10.46
C LYS A 93 23.93 1.32 -11.30
N LYS A 94 23.71 0.08 -10.81
CA LYS A 94 22.88 -0.93 -11.50
C LYS A 94 21.39 -0.60 -11.57
N CYS A 95 20.94 0.38 -10.78
CA CYS A 95 19.55 0.84 -10.77
C CYS A 95 19.27 1.90 -11.85
N VAL A 96 20.29 2.56 -12.35
CA VAL A 96 20.15 3.66 -13.31
C VAL A 96 19.44 3.16 -14.58
N GLY A 97 18.45 3.90 -15.05
CA GLY A 97 17.60 3.54 -16.19
C GLY A 97 16.62 2.40 -15.92
N GLN A 98 16.50 1.94 -14.66
CA GLN A 98 15.62 0.81 -14.30
C GLN A 98 14.30 1.25 -13.69
N VAL A 99 13.25 0.47 -13.98
CA VAL A 99 11.97 0.51 -13.25
C VAL A 99 11.93 -0.71 -12.32
N ILE A 100 11.79 -0.47 -11.01
CA ILE A 100 11.91 -1.49 -9.97
C ILE A 100 10.65 -1.45 -9.08
N ASN A 101 9.94 -2.56 -8.98
CA ASN A 101 8.79 -2.70 -8.10
C ASN A 101 9.24 -3.10 -6.69
N LEU A 102 8.76 -2.39 -5.66
CA LEU A 102 8.93 -2.74 -4.26
C LEU A 102 7.59 -3.22 -3.70
N GLY A 103 7.46 -4.53 -3.54
CA GLY A 103 6.31 -5.19 -2.93
C GLY A 103 6.72 -6.55 -2.38
N THR A 104 5.89 -7.13 -1.52
CA THR A 104 6.20 -8.38 -0.83
C THR A 104 6.12 -9.61 -1.73
N GLY A 105 5.32 -9.54 -2.81
CA GLY A 105 4.96 -10.69 -3.64
C GLY A 105 3.85 -11.56 -3.00
N SER A 106 3.18 -11.03 -1.98
CA SER A 106 2.00 -11.63 -1.34
C SER A 106 0.85 -10.63 -1.36
N HIS A 107 -0.37 -11.09 -1.45
CA HIS A 107 -1.54 -10.21 -1.42
C HIS A 107 -2.58 -10.71 -0.41
N PHE A 108 -3.38 -9.80 0.10
CA PHE A 108 -4.48 -10.06 1.01
C PHE A 108 -5.70 -9.26 0.56
N THR A 109 -6.89 -9.84 0.70
CA THR A 109 -8.15 -9.14 0.47
C THR A 109 -8.38 -8.10 1.57
N ILE A 110 -9.25 -7.13 1.28
CA ILE A 110 -9.68 -6.19 2.31
C ILE A 110 -10.42 -6.92 3.43
N LYS A 111 -11.21 -7.96 3.10
CA LYS A 111 -11.88 -8.82 4.08
C LYS A 111 -10.89 -9.48 5.04
N GLU A 112 -9.88 -10.20 4.52
CA GLU A 112 -8.84 -10.83 5.33
C GLU A 112 -8.09 -9.81 6.20
N THR A 113 -7.86 -8.59 5.67
CA THR A 113 -7.20 -7.50 6.39
C THR A 113 -8.04 -7.03 7.57
N VAL A 114 -9.36 -6.88 7.39
CA VAL A 114 -10.31 -6.55 8.46
C VAL A 114 -10.29 -7.60 9.56
N GLU A 115 -10.39 -8.88 9.19
CA GLU A 115 -10.37 -10.00 10.12
C GLU A 115 -9.08 -10.03 10.97
N MET A 116 -7.92 -9.82 10.34
CA MET A 116 -6.65 -9.76 11.04
C MET A 116 -6.58 -8.57 12.01
N ILE A 117 -7.02 -7.38 11.60
CA ILE A 117 -7.03 -6.18 12.45
C ILE A 117 -7.97 -6.37 13.64
N ALA A 118 -9.18 -6.87 13.41
CA ALA A 118 -10.15 -7.16 14.47
C ALA A 118 -9.60 -8.16 15.49
N LYS A 119 -8.95 -9.23 15.01
CA LYS A 119 -8.30 -10.24 15.85
C LYS A 119 -7.17 -9.63 16.70
N ILE A 120 -6.30 -8.77 16.13
CA ILE A 120 -5.19 -8.13 16.85
C ILE A 120 -5.73 -7.17 17.92
N ILE A 121 -6.81 -6.45 17.65
CA ILE A 121 -7.41 -5.52 18.62
C ILE A 121 -8.22 -6.28 19.69
N GLY A 122 -8.63 -7.52 19.43
CA GLY A 122 -9.42 -8.34 20.35
C GLY A 122 -10.91 -7.95 20.37
N THR A 123 -11.49 -7.67 19.19
CA THR A 123 -12.90 -7.25 19.10
C THR A 123 -13.62 -7.94 17.95
N HIS A 124 -14.94 -8.12 18.12
CA HIS A 124 -15.82 -8.51 17.03
C HIS A 124 -16.40 -7.29 16.35
N ILE A 125 -16.36 -7.28 15.02
CA ILE A 125 -16.92 -6.21 14.21
C ILE A 125 -17.74 -6.78 13.06
N THR A 126 -18.70 -5.99 12.59
CA THR A 126 -19.41 -6.22 11.33
C THR A 126 -19.02 -5.15 10.31
N VAL A 127 -19.11 -5.50 9.03
CA VAL A 127 -18.82 -4.55 7.95
C VAL A 127 -20.12 -4.18 7.25
N GLU A 128 -20.35 -2.88 7.13
CA GLU A 128 -21.39 -2.29 6.29
C GLU A 128 -20.78 -1.82 4.98
N LEU A 129 -21.35 -2.27 3.86
CA LEU A 129 -20.92 -1.84 2.55
C LEU A 129 -21.36 -0.38 2.30
N ASP A 130 -20.41 0.51 2.13
CA ASP A 130 -20.66 1.92 1.81
C ASP A 130 -20.51 2.13 0.29
N LYS A 131 -21.66 2.33 -0.38
CA LYS A 131 -21.72 2.56 -1.84
C LYS A 131 -20.87 3.75 -2.29
N LYS A 132 -20.69 4.78 -1.47
CA LYS A 132 -19.84 5.94 -1.77
C LYS A 132 -18.35 5.60 -1.88
N ARG A 133 -17.93 4.46 -1.32
CA ARG A 133 -16.55 3.97 -1.34
C ARG A 133 -16.30 2.93 -2.42
N ILE A 134 -17.32 2.57 -3.19
CA ILE A 134 -17.18 1.64 -4.31
C ILE A 134 -16.77 2.42 -5.55
N ARG A 135 -15.67 2.02 -6.16
CA ARG A 135 -15.20 2.60 -7.40
C ARG A 135 -16.03 2.12 -8.59
N PRO A 136 -16.16 2.91 -9.66
CA PRO A 136 -16.74 2.42 -10.89
C PRO A 136 -16.04 1.15 -11.37
N LYS A 137 -16.80 0.15 -11.85
CA LYS A 137 -16.28 -1.18 -12.24
C LYS A 137 -15.08 -1.11 -13.19
N LYS A 138 -15.09 -0.16 -14.15
CA LYS A 138 -14.00 0.04 -15.13
C LYS A 138 -12.70 0.60 -14.51
N SER A 139 -12.76 1.20 -13.31
CA SER A 139 -11.60 1.75 -12.61
C SER A 139 -11.17 0.93 -11.37
N GLU A 140 -11.93 -0.13 -11.05
CA GLU A 140 -11.57 -1.02 -9.94
C GLU A 140 -10.44 -1.96 -10.36
N VAL A 141 -9.51 -2.16 -9.44
CA VAL A 141 -8.42 -3.11 -9.59
C VAL A 141 -8.67 -4.27 -8.62
N ASP A 142 -9.14 -5.40 -9.14
CA ASP A 142 -9.49 -6.55 -8.31
C ASP A 142 -8.28 -7.13 -7.57
N ARG A 143 -7.14 -7.19 -8.27
CA ARG A 143 -5.90 -7.75 -7.72
C ARG A 143 -4.69 -6.92 -8.08
N LEU A 144 -3.93 -6.49 -7.08
CA LEU A 144 -2.64 -5.84 -7.28
C LEU A 144 -1.55 -6.63 -6.55
N LEU A 145 -0.70 -7.33 -7.31
CA LEU A 145 0.39 -8.17 -6.81
C LEU A 145 1.70 -7.77 -7.48
N SER A 146 2.75 -7.55 -6.70
CA SER A 146 4.06 -7.16 -7.23
C SER A 146 4.84 -8.36 -7.77
N LYS A 147 5.50 -8.15 -8.91
CA LYS A 147 6.64 -8.98 -9.33
C LYS A 147 7.91 -8.27 -8.87
N ASN A 148 8.48 -8.70 -7.75
CA ASN A 148 9.62 -8.07 -7.10
C ASN A 148 10.99 -8.69 -7.48
N THR A 149 11.03 -9.51 -8.51
CA THR A 149 12.25 -10.22 -8.97
C THR A 149 13.43 -9.27 -9.24
N LYS A 150 13.14 -8.10 -9.85
CA LYS A 150 14.16 -7.08 -10.14
C LYS A 150 14.75 -6.48 -8.86
N ALA A 151 13.89 -6.15 -7.88
CA ALA A 151 14.34 -5.66 -6.58
C ALA A 151 15.25 -6.67 -5.88
N LYS A 152 14.90 -7.96 -5.90
CA LYS A 152 15.75 -9.03 -5.35
C LYS A 152 17.08 -9.13 -6.09
N LYS A 153 17.07 -9.10 -7.42
CA LYS A 153 18.29 -9.28 -8.24
C LYS A 153 19.21 -8.06 -8.17
N ILE A 154 18.69 -6.85 -8.38
CA ILE A 154 19.49 -5.62 -8.53
C ILE A 154 19.83 -5.03 -7.16
N LEU A 155 18.82 -4.88 -6.28
CA LEU A 155 18.99 -4.24 -4.98
C LEU A 155 19.41 -5.21 -3.87
N LYS A 156 19.37 -6.54 -4.13
CA LYS A 156 19.47 -7.56 -3.07
C LYS A 156 18.47 -7.29 -1.94
N TRP A 157 17.33 -6.67 -2.30
CA TRP A 157 16.28 -6.29 -1.36
C TRP A 157 15.42 -7.51 -1.00
N LYS A 158 15.25 -7.71 0.31
CA LYS A 158 14.39 -8.76 0.88
C LYS A 158 13.49 -8.10 1.92
N PRO A 159 12.19 -7.91 1.64
CA PRO A 159 11.27 -7.40 2.65
C PRO A 159 11.18 -8.37 3.83
N LYS A 160 11.07 -7.82 5.05
CA LYS A 160 11.02 -8.59 6.30
C LYS A 160 9.60 -9.04 6.66
N PHE A 161 8.61 -8.21 6.31
CA PHE A 161 7.21 -8.42 6.67
C PHE A 161 6.42 -9.05 5.52
N VAL A 162 6.72 -10.33 5.23
CA VAL A 162 6.16 -11.05 4.08
C VAL A 162 5.21 -12.17 4.52
N LYS A 163 4.37 -12.62 3.59
CA LYS A 163 3.37 -13.68 3.83
C LYS A 163 2.42 -13.29 4.98
N LYS A 164 1.54 -14.21 5.38
CA LYS A 164 0.52 -13.94 6.40
C LYS A 164 1.13 -13.56 7.75
N ALA A 165 2.14 -14.28 8.21
CA ALA A 165 2.78 -14.01 9.50
C ALA A 165 3.50 -12.64 9.52
N GLY A 166 4.21 -12.28 8.46
CA GLY A 166 4.87 -10.97 8.36
C GLY A 166 3.86 -9.83 8.25
N PHE A 167 2.80 -10.00 7.47
CA PHE A 167 1.73 -9.02 7.37
C PHE A 167 1.03 -8.79 8.72
N TYR A 168 0.73 -9.88 9.44
CA TYR A 168 0.16 -9.81 10.78
C TYR A 168 1.03 -9.00 11.74
N LYS A 169 2.35 -9.30 11.82
CA LYS A 169 3.31 -8.54 12.64
C LYS A 169 3.41 -7.07 12.23
N GLY A 170 3.31 -6.76 10.94
CA GLY A 170 3.28 -5.38 10.45
C GLY A 170 2.01 -4.64 10.86
N LEU A 171 0.87 -5.33 10.86
CA LEU A 171 -0.40 -4.78 11.38
C LEU A 171 -0.32 -4.52 12.89
N GLU A 172 0.26 -5.44 13.69
CA GLU A 172 0.48 -5.22 15.12
C GLU A 172 1.25 -3.94 15.38
N LYS A 173 2.39 -3.73 14.70
CA LYS A 173 3.18 -2.49 14.82
C LYS A 173 2.39 -1.25 14.43
N THR A 174 1.56 -1.36 13.40
CA THR A 174 0.74 -0.25 12.93
C THR A 174 -0.35 0.08 13.95
N ILE A 175 -1.07 -0.93 14.46
CA ILE A 175 -2.12 -0.77 15.46
C ILE A 175 -1.56 -0.20 16.75
N GLU A 176 -0.40 -0.65 17.20
CA GLU A 176 0.25 -0.13 18.40
C GLU A 176 0.50 1.38 18.30
N TRP A 177 0.97 1.85 17.14
CA TRP A 177 1.11 3.29 16.92
C TRP A 177 -0.24 4.02 16.99
N PHE A 178 -1.32 3.44 16.44
CA PHE A 178 -2.65 4.03 16.48
C PHE A 178 -3.30 4.01 17.85
N LYS A 179 -2.94 3.08 18.74
CA LYS A 179 -3.45 3.03 20.13
C LYS A 179 -3.06 4.26 20.95
N ASN A 180 -2.00 4.97 20.58
CA ASN A 180 -1.65 6.22 21.24
C ASN A 180 -2.71 7.30 20.90
N PRO A 181 -3.43 7.87 21.90
CA PRO A 181 -4.48 8.86 21.68
C PRO A 181 -3.99 10.10 20.92
N LYS A 182 -2.72 10.50 21.14
CA LYS A 182 -2.10 11.63 20.44
C LYS A 182 -2.03 11.38 18.92
N ASN A 183 -1.90 10.13 18.50
CA ASN A 183 -1.86 9.76 17.09
C ASN A 183 -3.27 9.59 16.54
N LEU A 184 -4.15 8.89 17.27
CA LEU A 184 -5.51 8.55 16.83
C LEU A 184 -6.38 9.80 16.62
N LYS A 185 -6.22 10.86 17.43
CA LYS A 185 -6.98 12.11 17.33
C LYS A 185 -6.93 12.79 15.95
N HIS A 186 -5.90 12.50 15.16
CA HIS A 186 -5.76 13.04 13.80
C HIS A 186 -6.61 12.29 12.76
N TYR A 187 -7.23 11.17 13.12
CA TYR A 187 -8.03 10.32 12.26
C TYR A 187 -9.51 10.44 12.58
N LYS A 188 -10.25 11.17 11.71
CA LYS A 188 -11.66 11.50 11.92
C LYS A 188 -12.56 10.33 11.50
N ASN A 189 -13.43 9.85 12.40
CA ASN A 189 -14.28 8.69 12.16
C ASN A 189 -15.42 8.92 11.18
N ASN A 190 -15.91 10.17 11.07
CA ASN A 190 -17.16 10.49 10.41
C ASN A 190 -17.00 11.08 9.00
N LYS A 191 -15.78 11.17 8.49
CA LYS A 191 -15.52 11.71 7.15
C LYS A 191 -14.89 10.66 6.26
N TYR A 192 -15.51 10.42 5.11
CA TYR A 192 -14.85 9.76 3.99
C TYR A 192 -13.94 10.79 3.32
N ASN A 193 -12.66 10.56 3.37
CA ASN A 193 -11.68 11.42 2.70
C ASN A 193 -11.51 10.94 1.26
N VAL A 194 -12.08 11.67 0.32
CA VAL A 194 -11.90 11.44 -1.12
C VAL A 194 -10.50 11.85 -1.58
#